data_1dd56dc5ea397d5537d0a2432f318dfd
#
_entry.id   1dd56dc5ea397d5537d0a2432f318dfd
#
_cell.length_a   1.000
_cell.length_b   1.000
_cell.length_c   1.000
_cell.angle_alpha   90.00
_cell.angle_beta   90.00
_cell.angle_gamma   90.00
#
_symmetry.space_group_name_H-M   'P 1'
#
loop_
_entity.id
_entity.type
_entity.pdbx_description
1 polymer ?
#
loop_
_entity_poly.entity_id
_entity_poly.type
_entity_poly.pdbx_seq_one_letter_code
_entity_poly.pdbx_strand_id
1 'polypeptide(L)'
;MTSFIQDTSKAEPSLGPLPAPSQPAVPRESAPLRMVIGVTSAQTCLVLSGRLRALRDAGFDVTLVSAPGELLTQRAQAEGVVAHPIEMQRGIAPLADLRSFFALLLLLLRLRPAITDFSTPKAGLLGNLAAWAARVPHRVYTLRGLKLESASGTKRRVLLWAERLSASCAHVVLCNSESLREAARTLRIAPDEKLQILGDGSSNGVDTERFSPGPSLVRAGLGIPEGDLVLGFAGRMTRDKGIPELLAAFDAILLPEPACWLLLVGWFDAAEDALEVRWRRKIAEHPRIRHTGFVPDVAPYYRAMDVLVLPTHREGFPNVVLEASASGIPVITTESTGARDAVLAEVTGLLIPPVNSAAITEASLELLGDATKRKRMGEAGRAWVVERYLQERVLGLAVEFYRSLVEELRKGAGGR
;
A
#
# COMPACT_ATOMS: atom_id res chain seq x y z
N MET A 1 96.61 -36.67 8.61
CA MET A 1 96.03 -37.80 9.31
C MET A 1 94.57 -37.90 8.95
N THR A 2 94.30 -38.89 8.21
CA THR A 2 93.14 -39.27 7.46
C THR A 2 92.00 -39.75 8.35
N SER A 3 90.78 -39.38 8.12
CA SER A 3 89.65 -40.15 8.62
C SER A 3 88.50 -40.21 7.59
N PHE A 4 88.13 -41.44 7.31
CA PHE A 4 87.04 -41.90 6.50
C PHE A 4 85.68 -41.44 7.06
N ILE A 5 84.82 -41.00 6.20
CA ILE A 5 83.36 -40.92 6.47
C ILE A 5 82.65 -41.66 5.33
N GLN A 6 81.96 -42.77 5.69
CA GLN A 6 81.10 -43.53 4.82
C GLN A 6 79.79 -42.81 4.52
N ASP A 7 79.46 -42.78 3.27
CA ASP A 7 78.18 -42.33 2.72
C ASP A 7 77.14 -43.47 2.83
N THR A 8 76.01 -43.24 3.50
CA THR A 8 74.82 -44.07 3.50
C THR A 8 73.60 -43.25 3.10
N SER A 9 73.46 -43.03 1.80
CA SER A 9 72.21 -42.48 1.28
C SER A 9 71.12 -43.57 1.25
N LYS A 10 70.19 -43.52 2.21
CA LYS A 10 68.93 -44.24 2.09
C LYS A 10 67.89 -43.31 1.41
N ALA A 11 67.46 -43.70 0.22
CA ALA A 11 66.40 -43.12 -0.52
C ALA A 11 65.11 -43.23 0.29
N GLU A 12 64.48 -42.07 0.63
CA GLU A 12 63.12 -42.02 1.12
C GLU A 12 62.12 -42.17 -0.03
N PRO A 13 60.99 -42.90 0.15
CA PRO A 13 59.92 -42.95 -0.87
C PRO A 13 59.19 -41.66 -1.02
N SER A 14 59.18 -41.08 -2.20
CA SER A 14 58.38 -39.88 -2.55
C SER A 14 56.92 -40.21 -2.44
N LEU A 15 56.23 -39.62 -1.42
CA LEU A 15 54.81 -39.56 -1.36
C LEU A 15 54.33 -38.57 -2.44
N GLY A 16 53.55 -39.07 -3.40
CA GLY A 16 52.91 -38.27 -4.42
C GLY A 16 51.98 -37.22 -3.81
N PRO A 17 51.67 -36.12 -4.53
CA PRO A 17 50.87 -35.05 -4.01
C PRO A 17 49.46 -35.55 -3.62
N LEU A 18 49.04 -35.24 -2.39
CA LEU A 18 47.69 -35.49 -1.90
C LEU A 18 46.68 -34.87 -2.86
N PRO A 19 45.56 -35.55 -3.19
CA PRO A 19 44.49 -34.94 -4.00
C PRO A 19 43.95 -33.69 -3.28
N ALA A 20 43.83 -32.60 -4.03
CA ALA A 20 43.26 -31.36 -3.52
C ALA A 20 41.88 -31.64 -2.94
N PRO A 21 41.51 -31.02 -1.79
CA PRO A 21 40.17 -31.18 -1.21
C PRO A 21 39.16 -30.78 -2.26
N SER A 22 38.25 -31.69 -2.60
CA SER A 22 37.09 -31.39 -3.44
C SER A 22 36.29 -30.25 -2.79
N GLN A 23 36.30 -29.09 -3.42
CA GLN A 23 35.43 -28.00 -3.01
C GLN A 23 33.99 -28.53 -3.01
N PRO A 24 33.24 -28.32 -1.92
CA PRO A 24 31.84 -28.71 -1.93
C PRO A 24 31.16 -27.97 -3.11
N ALA A 25 30.46 -28.75 -3.95
CA ALA A 25 29.71 -28.21 -5.06
C ALA A 25 28.77 -27.11 -4.52
N VAL A 26 29.00 -25.86 -4.93
CA VAL A 26 28.09 -24.77 -4.67
C VAL A 26 26.72 -25.22 -5.21
N PRO A 27 25.65 -25.25 -4.40
CA PRO A 27 24.35 -25.65 -4.88
C PRO A 27 24.02 -24.76 -6.09
N ARG A 28 23.69 -25.37 -7.23
CA ARG A 28 23.22 -24.62 -8.40
C ARG A 28 22.07 -23.73 -7.91
N GLU A 29 22.29 -22.41 -7.87
CA GLU A 29 21.23 -21.43 -7.60
C GLU A 29 20.07 -21.77 -8.53
N SER A 30 18.96 -22.17 -7.94
CA SER A 30 17.73 -22.37 -8.70
C SER A 30 17.41 -21.05 -9.39
N ALA A 31 17.12 -21.09 -10.69
CA ALA A 31 16.80 -19.89 -11.47
C ALA A 31 15.81 -18.99 -10.69
N PRO A 32 16.03 -17.67 -10.65
CA PRO A 32 15.20 -16.76 -9.85
C PRO A 32 13.73 -16.91 -10.24
N LEU A 33 12.87 -16.93 -9.24
CA LEU A 33 11.43 -17.09 -9.42
C LEU A 33 10.82 -15.77 -9.96
N ARG A 34 10.43 -15.78 -11.22
CA ARG A 34 9.83 -14.61 -11.87
C ARG A 34 8.46 -14.32 -11.30
N MET A 35 8.26 -13.07 -10.93
CA MET A 35 7.00 -12.55 -10.40
C MET A 35 6.60 -11.26 -11.14
N VAL A 36 5.33 -11.13 -11.50
CA VAL A 36 4.79 -9.91 -12.10
C VAL A 36 3.80 -9.29 -11.13
N ILE A 37 4.04 -8.02 -10.76
CA ILE A 37 3.12 -7.22 -9.94
C ILE A 37 2.57 -6.09 -10.80
N GLY A 38 1.23 -5.93 -10.81
CA GLY A 38 0.58 -4.97 -11.67
C GLY A 38 -0.45 -4.09 -10.97
N VAL A 39 -0.41 -2.79 -11.32
CA VAL A 39 -1.39 -1.77 -10.90
C VAL A 39 -1.85 -0.94 -12.10
N THR A 40 -3.02 -0.28 -12.02
CA THR A 40 -3.59 0.42 -13.17
C THR A 40 -2.81 1.67 -13.58
N SER A 41 -2.34 2.47 -12.63
CA SER A 41 -1.71 3.77 -12.95
C SER A 41 -0.36 3.95 -12.25
N ALA A 42 0.51 4.77 -12.85
CA ALA A 42 1.81 5.08 -12.28
C ALA A 42 1.72 5.65 -10.85
N GLN A 43 0.69 6.48 -10.54
CA GLN A 43 0.45 6.99 -9.19
C GLN A 43 0.19 5.87 -8.18
N THR A 44 -0.44 4.78 -8.62
CA THR A 44 -0.72 3.65 -7.73
C THR A 44 0.54 2.85 -7.38
N CYS A 45 1.64 3.02 -8.12
CA CYS A 45 2.92 2.41 -7.76
C CYS A 45 3.44 2.87 -6.38
N LEU A 46 2.99 4.05 -5.89
CA LEU A 46 3.35 4.56 -4.57
C LEU A 46 2.89 3.63 -3.43
N VAL A 47 1.76 2.92 -3.60
CA VAL A 47 1.27 1.98 -2.58
C VAL A 47 2.06 0.66 -2.52
N LEU A 48 3.07 0.49 -3.38
CA LEU A 48 3.96 -0.68 -3.40
C LEU A 48 5.34 -0.37 -2.80
N SER A 49 5.51 0.80 -2.17
CA SER A 49 6.79 1.21 -1.56
C SER A 49 7.30 0.19 -0.56
N GLY A 50 8.59 -0.19 -0.71
CA GLY A 50 9.26 -1.18 0.12
C GLY A 50 8.90 -2.64 -0.22
N ARG A 51 7.67 -2.93 -0.68
CA ARG A 51 7.22 -4.30 -0.99
C ARG A 51 8.00 -4.94 -2.15
N LEU A 52 8.25 -4.18 -3.22
CA LEU A 52 8.97 -4.70 -4.39
C LEU A 52 10.41 -5.02 -4.04
N ARG A 53 11.06 -4.15 -3.25
CA ARG A 53 12.41 -4.36 -2.73
C ARG A 53 12.47 -5.58 -1.81
N ALA A 54 11.56 -5.70 -0.86
CA ALA A 54 11.50 -6.85 0.05
C ALA A 54 11.37 -8.18 -0.70
N LEU A 55 10.55 -8.22 -1.75
CA LEU A 55 10.39 -9.40 -2.60
C LEU A 55 11.66 -9.70 -3.42
N ARG A 56 12.28 -8.68 -4.04
CA ARG A 56 13.55 -8.83 -4.74
C ARG A 56 14.64 -9.37 -3.81
N ASP A 57 14.78 -8.79 -2.62
CA ASP A 57 15.78 -9.20 -1.64
C ASP A 57 15.50 -10.60 -1.07
N ALA A 58 14.24 -11.05 -1.14
CA ALA A 58 13.84 -12.41 -0.85
C ALA A 58 14.12 -13.43 -1.98
N GLY A 59 14.69 -12.98 -3.12
CA GLY A 59 15.11 -13.81 -4.24
C GLY A 59 14.11 -13.92 -5.39
N PHE A 60 13.07 -13.07 -5.43
CA PHE A 60 12.14 -12.99 -6.57
C PHE A 60 12.71 -12.07 -7.67
N ASP A 61 12.56 -12.48 -8.93
CA ASP A 61 12.78 -11.63 -10.10
C ASP A 61 11.47 -10.87 -10.40
N VAL A 62 11.37 -9.64 -9.87
CA VAL A 62 10.12 -8.86 -9.85
C VAL A 62 10.04 -7.92 -11.05
N THR A 63 8.96 -8.04 -11.82
CA THR A 63 8.58 -7.07 -12.88
C THR A 63 7.36 -6.27 -12.42
N LEU A 64 7.48 -4.94 -12.40
CA LEU A 64 6.39 -4.01 -12.09
C LEU A 64 5.69 -3.56 -13.37
N VAL A 65 4.36 -3.70 -13.42
CA VAL A 65 3.52 -3.29 -14.57
C VAL A 65 2.53 -2.21 -14.15
N SER A 66 2.49 -1.11 -14.88
CA SER A 66 1.42 -0.09 -14.77
C SER A 66 1.28 0.70 -16.07
N ALA A 67 0.29 1.60 -16.14
CA ALA A 67 0.28 2.63 -17.19
C ALA A 67 1.58 3.45 -17.16
N PRO A 68 2.05 3.92 -18.33
CA PRO A 68 3.28 4.72 -18.44
C PRO A 68 3.18 6.00 -17.59
N GLY A 69 4.32 6.46 -17.11
CA GLY A 69 4.45 7.68 -16.31
C GLY A 69 5.74 7.69 -15.52
N GLU A 70 6.21 8.87 -15.16
CA GLU A 70 7.47 9.08 -14.47
C GLU A 70 7.53 8.31 -13.13
N LEU A 71 6.43 8.27 -12.38
CA LEU A 71 6.34 7.55 -11.09
C LEU A 71 6.52 6.03 -11.23
N LEU A 72 6.19 5.43 -12.38
CA LEU A 72 6.49 4.01 -12.64
C LEU A 72 8.01 3.80 -12.68
N THR A 73 8.71 4.61 -13.48
CA THR A 73 10.16 4.51 -13.66
C THR A 73 10.91 4.83 -12.37
N GLN A 74 10.55 5.92 -11.70
CA GLN A 74 11.13 6.32 -10.42
C GLN A 74 10.93 5.23 -9.35
N ARG A 75 9.73 4.64 -9.25
CA ARG A 75 9.45 3.57 -8.28
C ARG A 75 10.26 2.32 -8.59
N ALA A 76 10.26 1.86 -9.84
CA ALA A 76 11.02 0.69 -10.22
C ALA A 76 12.53 0.85 -9.94
N GLN A 77 13.09 2.02 -10.24
CA GLN A 77 14.47 2.35 -9.95
C GLN A 77 14.75 2.38 -8.44
N ALA A 78 13.90 3.03 -7.65
CA ALA A 78 14.05 3.12 -6.19
C ALA A 78 13.94 1.75 -5.51
N GLU A 79 13.14 0.85 -6.04
CA GLU A 79 12.96 -0.51 -5.53
C GLU A 79 13.95 -1.53 -6.14
N GLY A 80 14.67 -1.16 -7.21
CA GLY A 80 15.62 -2.02 -7.91
C GLY A 80 14.96 -3.18 -8.68
N VAL A 81 13.81 -2.92 -9.30
CA VAL A 81 13.02 -3.88 -10.09
C VAL A 81 12.82 -3.40 -11.54
N VAL A 82 12.41 -4.32 -12.42
CA VAL A 82 12.17 -3.97 -13.83
C VAL A 82 10.78 -3.37 -14.00
N ALA A 83 10.68 -2.20 -14.66
CA ALA A 83 9.40 -1.60 -15.04
C ALA A 83 8.99 -2.04 -16.45
N HIS A 84 7.68 -2.34 -16.62
CA HIS A 84 7.11 -2.60 -17.93
C HIS A 84 5.83 -1.79 -18.12
N PRO A 85 5.87 -0.70 -18.91
CA PRO A 85 4.71 0.15 -19.12
C PRO A 85 3.68 -0.54 -20.04
N ILE A 86 2.43 -0.62 -19.59
CA ILE A 86 1.28 -1.05 -20.40
C ILE A 86 0.15 -0.07 -20.15
N GLU A 87 -0.33 0.56 -21.22
CA GLU A 87 -1.41 1.53 -21.13
C GLU A 87 -2.68 0.91 -20.54
N MET A 88 -3.19 1.49 -19.46
CA MET A 88 -4.43 1.06 -18.81
C MET A 88 -5.23 2.31 -18.38
N GLN A 89 -6.32 2.58 -19.07
CA GLN A 89 -7.18 3.73 -18.74
C GLN A 89 -8.04 3.42 -17.51
N ARG A 90 -8.22 4.40 -16.61
CA ARG A 90 -9.05 4.24 -15.40
C ARG A 90 -10.54 4.05 -15.67
N GLY A 91 -11.05 4.58 -16.79
CA GLY A 91 -12.43 4.45 -17.24
C GLY A 91 -12.72 3.16 -18.00
N ILE A 92 -13.99 2.97 -18.39
CA ILE A 92 -14.42 1.88 -19.29
C ILE A 92 -14.05 2.29 -20.73
N ALA A 93 -13.14 1.55 -21.37
CA ALA A 93 -12.65 1.83 -22.72
C ALA A 93 -12.40 0.51 -23.48
N PRO A 94 -13.44 -0.15 -24.03
CA PRO A 94 -13.39 -1.55 -24.49
C PRO A 94 -12.26 -1.83 -25.50
N LEU A 95 -12.03 -0.97 -26.48
CA LEU A 95 -10.96 -1.16 -27.47
C LEU A 95 -9.55 -0.99 -26.86
N ALA A 96 -9.39 -0.01 -25.98
CA ALA A 96 -8.13 0.19 -25.24
C ALA A 96 -7.89 -0.98 -24.26
N ASP A 97 -8.95 -1.44 -23.60
CA ASP A 97 -8.91 -2.57 -22.67
C ASP A 97 -8.50 -3.88 -23.38
N LEU A 98 -9.01 -4.10 -24.59
CA LEU A 98 -8.61 -5.25 -25.41
C LEU A 98 -7.13 -5.19 -25.80
N ARG A 99 -6.63 -4.02 -26.20
CA ARG A 99 -5.19 -3.82 -26.49
C ARG A 99 -4.34 -4.08 -25.25
N SER A 100 -4.74 -3.54 -24.09
CA SER A 100 -4.05 -3.74 -22.81
C SER A 100 -4.05 -5.21 -22.40
N PHE A 101 -5.16 -5.92 -22.59
CA PHE A 101 -5.26 -7.36 -22.35
C PHE A 101 -4.24 -8.16 -23.18
N PHE A 102 -4.20 -7.93 -24.51
CA PHE A 102 -3.24 -8.64 -25.37
C PHE A 102 -1.78 -8.27 -25.04
N ALA A 103 -1.50 -7.02 -24.70
CA ALA A 103 -0.16 -6.61 -24.28
C ALA A 103 0.26 -7.34 -22.99
N LEU A 104 -0.63 -7.41 -21.99
CA LEU A 104 -0.41 -8.18 -20.76
C LEU A 104 -0.23 -9.68 -21.06
N LEU A 105 -1.09 -10.26 -21.90
CA LEU A 105 -1.00 -11.68 -22.27
C LEU A 105 0.35 -12.01 -22.93
N LEU A 106 0.77 -11.21 -23.92
CA LEU A 106 2.06 -11.39 -24.60
C LEU A 106 3.23 -11.25 -23.63
N LEU A 107 3.19 -10.27 -22.73
CA LEU A 107 4.19 -10.09 -21.69
C LEU A 107 4.30 -11.33 -20.80
N LEU A 108 3.16 -11.85 -20.31
CA LEU A 108 3.13 -13.02 -19.42
C LEU A 108 3.59 -14.30 -20.13
N LEU A 109 3.19 -14.49 -21.39
CA LEU A 109 3.67 -15.62 -22.22
C LEU A 109 5.20 -15.56 -22.44
N ARG A 110 5.76 -14.34 -22.62
CA ARG A 110 7.21 -14.13 -22.78
C ARG A 110 7.98 -14.32 -21.48
N LEU A 111 7.52 -13.73 -20.38
CA LEU A 111 8.19 -13.78 -19.08
C LEU A 111 8.02 -15.14 -18.38
N ARG A 112 6.88 -15.82 -18.61
CA ARG A 112 6.48 -17.07 -17.95
C ARG A 112 6.67 -16.99 -16.43
N PRO A 113 6.02 -16.02 -15.75
CA PRO A 113 6.19 -15.88 -14.31
C PRO A 113 5.58 -17.07 -13.56
N ALA A 114 6.16 -17.41 -12.41
CA ALA A 114 5.57 -18.39 -11.49
C ALA A 114 4.36 -17.79 -10.74
N ILE A 115 4.42 -16.49 -10.46
CA ILE A 115 3.40 -15.77 -9.68
C ILE A 115 3.04 -14.46 -10.39
N THR A 116 1.76 -14.13 -10.37
CA THR A 116 1.26 -12.78 -10.69
C THR A 116 0.47 -12.23 -9.51
N ASP A 117 0.63 -10.94 -9.19
CA ASP A 117 -0.24 -10.19 -8.27
C ASP A 117 -0.74 -8.92 -8.98
N PHE A 118 -1.99 -8.91 -9.37
CA PHE A 118 -2.63 -7.75 -9.96
C PHE A 118 -3.60 -7.12 -8.97
N SER A 119 -3.51 -5.80 -8.83
CA SER A 119 -4.36 -5.04 -7.93
C SER A 119 -4.98 -3.83 -8.62
N THR A 120 -5.99 -3.21 -8.00
CA THR A 120 -6.84 -2.15 -8.57
C THR A 120 -7.81 -2.66 -9.64
N PRO A 121 -9.00 -2.01 -9.83
CA PRO A 121 -10.08 -2.61 -10.62
C PRO A 121 -9.71 -2.97 -12.06
N LYS A 122 -8.98 -2.09 -12.77
CA LYS A 122 -8.64 -2.33 -14.18
C LYS A 122 -7.49 -3.34 -14.33
N ALA A 123 -6.37 -3.13 -13.62
CA ALA A 123 -5.25 -4.07 -13.68
C ALA A 123 -5.64 -5.43 -13.07
N GLY A 124 -6.46 -5.43 -12.01
CA GLY A 124 -7.03 -6.65 -11.44
C GLY A 124 -7.82 -7.45 -12.47
N LEU A 125 -8.71 -6.80 -13.22
CA LEU A 125 -9.52 -7.47 -14.25
C LEU A 125 -8.66 -7.98 -15.42
N LEU A 126 -7.94 -7.07 -16.08
CA LEU A 126 -7.20 -7.41 -17.30
C LEU A 126 -5.99 -8.31 -17.00
N GLY A 127 -5.30 -8.05 -15.89
CA GLY A 127 -4.12 -8.80 -15.47
C GLY A 127 -4.45 -10.22 -15.04
N ASN A 128 -5.49 -10.43 -14.20
CA ASN A 128 -5.87 -11.79 -13.80
C ASN A 128 -6.46 -12.59 -14.97
N LEU A 129 -7.24 -11.96 -15.87
CA LEU A 129 -7.73 -12.61 -17.06
C LEU A 129 -6.57 -13.02 -18.01
N ALA A 130 -5.58 -12.14 -18.23
CA ALA A 130 -4.38 -12.44 -19.00
C ALA A 130 -3.53 -13.54 -18.34
N ALA A 131 -3.37 -13.50 -17.03
CA ALA A 131 -2.64 -14.52 -16.28
C ALA A 131 -3.34 -15.88 -16.32
N TRP A 132 -4.68 -15.90 -16.27
CA TRP A 132 -5.47 -17.12 -16.47
C TRP A 132 -5.27 -17.68 -17.87
N ALA A 133 -5.38 -16.84 -18.91
CA ALA A 133 -5.17 -17.25 -20.30
C ALA A 133 -3.73 -17.73 -20.57
N ALA A 134 -2.73 -17.09 -19.96
CA ALA A 134 -1.32 -17.51 -20.03
C ALA A 134 -1.00 -18.72 -19.15
N ARG A 135 -1.97 -19.26 -18.40
CA ARG A 135 -1.82 -20.38 -17.47
C ARG A 135 -0.73 -20.17 -16.43
N VAL A 136 -0.62 -18.93 -15.90
CA VAL A 136 0.31 -18.64 -14.80
C VAL A 136 -0.02 -19.52 -13.59
N PRO A 137 0.96 -20.21 -12.99
CA PRO A 137 0.73 -21.19 -11.92
C PRO A 137 0.02 -20.60 -10.70
N HIS A 138 0.51 -19.47 -10.15
CA HIS A 138 -0.14 -18.78 -9.05
C HIS A 138 -0.59 -17.39 -9.48
N ARG A 139 -1.88 -17.14 -9.32
CA ARG A 139 -2.52 -15.87 -9.66
C ARG A 139 -3.15 -15.29 -8.41
N VAL A 140 -2.62 -14.14 -7.98
CA VAL A 140 -3.10 -13.39 -6.82
C VAL A 140 -3.86 -12.16 -7.31
N TYR A 141 -5.00 -11.90 -6.73
CA TYR A 141 -5.76 -10.67 -6.90
C TYR A 141 -5.76 -9.89 -5.58
N THR A 142 -5.09 -8.74 -5.51
CA THR A 142 -5.08 -7.91 -4.30
C THR A 142 -6.17 -6.86 -4.36
N LEU A 143 -7.21 -7.01 -3.52
CA LEU A 143 -8.28 -6.02 -3.30
C LEU A 143 -7.75 -4.86 -2.47
N ARG A 144 -7.82 -3.64 -3.06
CA ARG A 144 -7.39 -2.38 -2.42
C ARG A 144 -8.56 -1.43 -2.18
N GLY A 145 -9.75 -1.96 -1.95
CA GLY A 145 -11.01 -1.24 -1.83
C GLY A 145 -11.96 -1.53 -2.97
N LEU A 146 -13.24 -1.28 -2.76
CA LEU A 146 -14.32 -1.61 -3.68
C LEU A 146 -14.94 -0.34 -4.28
N LYS A 147 -14.57 -0.01 -5.52
CA LYS A 147 -15.13 1.16 -6.23
C LYS A 147 -16.66 1.09 -6.37
N LEU A 148 -17.24 -0.11 -6.34
CA LEU A 148 -18.68 -0.34 -6.42
C LEU A 148 -19.46 0.17 -5.20
N GLU A 149 -18.81 0.44 -4.05
CA GLU A 149 -19.48 0.97 -2.85
C GLU A 149 -19.94 2.40 -3.03
N SER A 150 -19.23 3.21 -3.83
CA SER A 150 -19.63 4.56 -4.21
C SER A 150 -20.38 4.64 -5.55
N ALA A 151 -20.77 3.49 -6.13
CA ALA A 151 -21.49 3.43 -7.39
C ALA A 151 -22.93 2.92 -7.19
N SER A 152 -23.85 3.33 -8.08
CA SER A 152 -25.25 2.92 -8.05
C SER A 152 -25.71 2.35 -9.41
N GLY A 153 -26.88 1.74 -9.43
CA GLY A 153 -27.54 1.28 -10.64
C GLY A 153 -26.72 0.29 -11.49
N THR A 154 -26.74 0.49 -12.79
CA THR A 154 -26.04 -0.37 -13.77
C THR A 154 -24.52 -0.36 -13.58
N LYS A 155 -23.95 0.80 -13.26
CA LYS A 155 -22.51 0.95 -12.99
C LYS A 155 -22.06 0.04 -11.85
N ARG A 156 -22.80 0.00 -10.73
CA ARG A 156 -22.51 -0.88 -9.61
C ARG A 156 -22.52 -2.35 -10.01
N ARG A 157 -23.52 -2.76 -10.82
CA ARG A 157 -23.62 -4.14 -11.32
C ARG A 157 -22.43 -4.54 -12.22
N VAL A 158 -22.02 -3.65 -13.13
CA VAL A 158 -20.86 -3.87 -14.00
C VAL A 158 -19.57 -4.01 -13.18
N LEU A 159 -19.35 -3.11 -12.21
CA LEU A 159 -18.21 -3.18 -11.33
C LEU A 159 -18.20 -4.48 -10.50
N LEU A 160 -19.33 -4.88 -9.94
CA LEU A 160 -19.42 -6.13 -9.17
C LEU A 160 -19.13 -7.36 -10.06
N TRP A 161 -19.63 -7.35 -11.29
CA TRP A 161 -19.33 -8.43 -12.25
C TRP A 161 -17.83 -8.47 -12.58
N ALA A 162 -17.21 -7.32 -12.80
CA ALA A 162 -15.77 -7.22 -13.04
C ALA A 162 -14.92 -7.73 -11.86
N GLU A 163 -15.30 -7.39 -10.60
CA GLU A 163 -14.66 -7.91 -9.41
C GLU A 163 -14.77 -9.44 -9.30
N ARG A 164 -15.97 -9.99 -9.55
CA ARG A 164 -16.20 -11.45 -9.55
C ARG A 164 -15.40 -12.16 -10.63
N LEU A 165 -15.29 -11.58 -11.81
CA LEU A 165 -14.50 -12.14 -12.91
C LEU A 165 -13.00 -12.12 -12.56
N SER A 166 -12.50 -11.02 -12.02
CA SER A 166 -11.10 -10.92 -11.55
C SER A 166 -10.79 -12.01 -10.52
N ALA A 167 -11.65 -12.14 -9.52
CA ALA A 167 -11.50 -13.13 -8.44
C ALA A 167 -11.63 -14.57 -8.93
N SER A 168 -12.50 -14.84 -9.94
CA SER A 168 -12.63 -16.19 -10.52
C SER A 168 -11.36 -16.64 -11.24
N CYS A 169 -10.64 -15.72 -11.90
CA CYS A 169 -9.38 -15.99 -12.57
C CYS A 169 -8.19 -16.12 -11.59
N ALA A 170 -8.30 -15.63 -10.36
CA ALA A 170 -7.28 -15.75 -9.34
C ALA A 170 -7.41 -17.04 -8.53
N HIS A 171 -6.28 -17.53 -7.98
CA HIS A 171 -6.28 -18.61 -6.99
C HIS A 171 -6.49 -18.08 -5.58
N VAL A 172 -5.92 -16.91 -5.28
CA VAL A 172 -6.02 -16.22 -3.99
C VAL A 172 -6.49 -14.78 -4.22
N VAL A 173 -7.37 -14.30 -3.35
CA VAL A 173 -7.81 -12.91 -3.28
C VAL A 173 -7.32 -12.33 -1.94
N LEU A 174 -6.30 -11.48 -2.00
CA LEU A 174 -5.79 -10.80 -0.83
C LEU A 174 -6.62 -9.56 -0.54
N CYS A 175 -7.18 -9.49 0.66
CA CYS A 175 -7.89 -8.33 1.17
C CYS A 175 -6.98 -7.53 2.11
N ASN A 176 -6.95 -6.21 1.96
CA ASN A 176 -6.10 -5.36 2.79
C ASN A 176 -6.65 -5.15 4.21
N SER A 177 -7.91 -5.50 4.46
CA SER A 177 -8.56 -5.34 5.76
C SER A 177 -9.66 -6.38 5.98
N GLU A 178 -10.04 -6.58 7.25
CA GLU A 178 -11.10 -7.52 7.62
C GLU A 178 -12.46 -7.07 7.08
N SER A 179 -12.81 -5.79 7.21
CA SER A 179 -14.07 -5.27 6.68
C SER A 179 -14.16 -5.38 5.15
N LEU A 180 -13.03 -5.29 4.46
CA LEU A 180 -12.96 -5.49 3.01
C LEU A 180 -13.16 -6.98 2.66
N ARG A 181 -12.59 -7.90 3.45
CA ARG A 181 -12.83 -9.35 3.31
C ARG A 181 -14.30 -9.68 3.53
N GLU A 182 -14.90 -9.13 4.58
CA GLU A 182 -16.31 -9.31 4.88
C GLU A 182 -17.22 -8.74 3.78
N ALA A 183 -16.89 -7.55 3.25
CA ALA A 183 -17.60 -6.98 2.11
C ALA A 183 -17.47 -7.85 0.85
N ALA A 184 -16.28 -8.36 0.57
CA ALA A 184 -16.05 -9.27 -0.56
C ALA A 184 -16.84 -10.58 -0.43
N ARG A 185 -16.94 -11.15 0.78
CA ARG A 185 -17.75 -12.33 1.10
C ARG A 185 -19.23 -12.04 0.93
N THR A 186 -19.74 -10.97 1.54
CA THR A 186 -21.16 -10.57 1.48
C THR A 186 -21.62 -10.31 0.05
N LEU A 187 -20.78 -9.66 -0.74
CA LEU A 187 -21.01 -9.38 -2.16
C LEU A 187 -20.74 -10.59 -3.05
N ARG A 188 -20.32 -11.72 -2.49
CA ARG A 188 -19.96 -12.95 -3.23
C ARG A 188 -18.97 -12.66 -4.36
N ILE A 189 -17.93 -11.89 -4.08
CA ILE A 189 -16.87 -11.59 -5.05
C ILE A 189 -16.01 -12.83 -5.26
N ALA A 190 -15.68 -13.54 -4.17
CA ALA A 190 -15.00 -14.83 -4.20
C ALA A 190 -15.56 -15.75 -3.10
N PRO A 191 -15.40 -17.08 -3.21
CA PRO A 191 -15.66 -18.01 -2.12
C PRO A 191 -14.64 -17.80 -0.99
N ASP A 192 -15.04 -18.13 0.24
CA ASP A 192 -14.32 -17.76 1.47
C ASP A 192 -12.90 -18.36 1.53
N GLU A 193 -12.72 -19.55 0.97
CA GLU A 193 -11.41 -20.23 0.89
C GLU A 193 -10.37 -19.49 0.02
N LYS A 194 -10.82 -18.61 -0.87
CA LYS A 194 -9.92 -17.74 -1.66
C LYS A 194 -9.60 -16.41 -0.97
N LEU A 195 -10.43 -15.98 -0.02
CA LEU A 195 -10.30 -14.68 0.65
C LEU A 195 -9.28 -14.76 1.79
N GLN A 196 -8.16 -14.06 1.66
CA GLN A 196 -7.10 -14.05 2.66
C GLN A 196 -6.71 -12.64 3.08
N ILE A 197 -6.22 -12.51 4.30
CA ILE A 197 -5.59 -11.29 4.84
C ILE A 197 -4.20 -11.66 5.34
N LEU A 198 -3.23 -10.79 5.13
CA LEU A 198 -1.90 -10.97 5.68
C LEU A 198 -1.81 -10.24 7.02
N GLY A 199 -1.61 -10.99 8.10
CA GLY A 199 -1.60 -10.43 9.46
C GLY A 199 -2.89 -9.68 9.78
N ASP A 200 -2.74 -8.47 10.29
CA ASP A 200 -3.86 -7.58 10.63
C ASP A 200 -4.33 -6.71 9.42
N GLY A 201 -3.83 -6.97 8.23
CA GLY A 201 -4.12 -6.19 7.03
C GLY A 201 -3.02 -5.17 6.70
N SER A 202 -3.41 -4.06 6.04
CA SER A 202 -2.52 -3.07 5.44
C SER A 202 -1.78 -3.57 4.19
N SER A 203 -1.35 -2.63 3.34
CA SER A 203 -0.57 -2.96 2.14
C SER A 203 0.91 -3.13 2.44
N ASN A 204 1.50 -2.25 3.24
CA ASN A 204 2.95 -2.15 3.43
C ASN A 204 3.34 -1.85 4.87
N GLY A 205 2.39 -1.70 5.80
CA GLY A 205 2.69 -1.17 7.12
C GLY A 205 3.19 0.28 7.09
N VAL A 206 3.86 0.70 8.15
CA VAL A 206 4.39 2.05 8.31
C VAL A 206 5.82 2.00 8.83
N ASP A 207 6.67 2.85 8.26
CA ASP A 207 8.00 3.17 8.77
C ASP A 207 7.85 4.10 9.99
N THR A 208 7.91 3.53 11.19
CA THR A 208 7.66 4.23 12.46
C THR A 208 8.84 5.08 12.95
N GLU A 209 10.00 5.02 12.29
CA GLU A 209 11.11 5.94 12.50
C GLU A 209 10.87 7.24 11.74
N ARG A 210 10.52 7.13 10.46
CA ARG A 210 10.14 8.26 9.61
C ARG A 210 8.88 8.95 10.12
N PHE A 211 7.83 8.19 10.42
CA PHE A 211 6.59 8.67 11.02
C PHE A 211 6.67 8.57 12.54
N SER A 212 7.26 9.58 13.17
CA SER A 212 7.47 9.63 14.61
C SER A 212 7.06 10.99 15.18
N PRO A 213 6.63 11.05 16.44
CA PRO A 213 6.37 12.31 17.12
C PRO A 213 7.58 13.22 17.10
N GLY A 214 7.35 14.52 17.12
CA GLY A 214 8.43 15.51 17.17
C GLY A 214 7.91 16.92 16.90
N PRO A 215 8.78 17.93 17.00
CA PRO A 215 8.41 19.31 16.73
C PRO A 215 8.05 19.48 15.24
N SER A 216 7.10 20.36 14.96
CA SER A 216 6.77 20.74 13.60
C SER A 216 7.79 21.72 13.04
N LEU A 217 8.36 21.38 11.90
CA LEU A 217 9.29 22.25 11.16
C LEU A 217 8.58 23.03 10.05
N VAL A 218 7.28 22.77 9.81
CA VAL A 218 6.56 23.34 8.66
C VAL A 218 5.51 24.38 9.06
N ARG A 219 5.06 24.46 10.33
CA ARG A 219 4.02 25.41 10.77
C ARG A 219 4.38 26.85 10.42
N ALA A 220 5.58 27.29 10.75
CA ALA A 220 6.05 28.65 10.49
C ALA A 220 6.03 28.98 8.98
N GLY A 221 6.51 28.06 8.13
CA GLY A 221 6.51 28.22 6.68
C GLY A 221 5.10 28.25 6.07
N LEU A 222 4.12 27.65 6.74
CA LEU A 222 2.69 27.67 6.37
C LEU A 222 1.96 28.90 6.94
N GLY A 223 2.60 29.72 7.75
CA GLY A 223 1.98 30.86 8.44
C GLY A 223 0.94 30.42 9.47
N ILE A 224 1.14 29.27 10.11
CA ILE A 224 0.30 28.76 11.21
C ILE A 224 1.00 29.09 12.53
N PRO A 225 0.38 29.89 13.43
CA PRO A 225 0.92 30.18 14.74
C PRO A 225 1.15 28.92 15.57
N GLU A 226 2.21 28.91 16.41
CA GLU A 226 2.61 27.72 17.17
C GLU A 226 1.53 27.24 18.17
N GLY A 227 0.79 28.15 18.76
CA GLY A 227 -0.29 27.86 19.72
C GLY A 227 -1.64 27.50 19.11
N ASP A 228 -1.82 27.68 17.79
CA ASP A 228 -3.10 27.42 17.13
C ASP A 228 -3.27 25.91 16.88
N LEU A 229 -4.53 25.43 16.96
CA LEU A 229 -4.86 24.03 16.70
C LEU A 229 -4.99 23.73 15.20
N VAL A 230 -4.58 22.56 14.78
CA VAL A 230 -4.54 22.16 13.36
C VAL A 230 -5.27 20.85 13.16
N LEU A 231 -6.40 20.92 12.45
CA LEU A 231 -6.99 19.73 11.82
C LEU A 231 -6.24 19.44 10.52
N GLY A 232 -5.84 18.22 10.33
CA GLY A 232 -5.10 17.77 9.16
C GLY A 232 -5.87 16.78 8.30
N PHE A 233 -5.63 16.82 7.01
CA PHE A 233 -6.01 15.79 6.04
C PHE A 233 -4.80 15.47 5.17
N ALA A 234 -4.58 14.18 4.88
CA ALA A 234 -3.56 13.75 3.93
C ALA A 234 -4.17 12.81 2.88
N GLY A 235 -3.92 13.09 1.60
CA GLY A 235 -4.41 12.25 0.51
C GLY A 235 -4.85 13.03 -0.73
N ARG A 236 -5.47 12.32 -1.66
CA ARG A 236 -6.05 12.93 -2.88
C ARG A 236 -7.26 13.80 -2.52
N MET A 237 -7.33 14.99 -3.07
CA MET A 237 -8.46 15.91 -2.89
C MET A 237 -9.60 15.51 -3.83
N THR A 238 -10.44 14.57 -3.40
CA THR A 238 -11.55 14.02 -4.17
C THR A 238 -12.84 13.97 -3.34
N ARG A 239 -13.98 13.78 -3.99
CA ARG A 239 -15.27 13.65 -3.29
C ARG A 239 -15.36 12.38 -2.44
N ASP A 240 -14.86 11.27 -2.95
CA ASP A 240 -14.87 9.99 -2.22
C ASP A 240 -13.98 9.99 -0.96
N LYS A 241 -13.10 10.99 -0.83
CA LYS A 241 -12.31 11.22 0.39
C LYS A 241 -12.99 12.16 1.40
N GLY A 242 -14.23 12.58 1.12
CA GLY A 242 -15.04 13.39 2.04
C GLY A 242 -14.58 14.84 2.16
N ILE A 243 -13.88 15.39 1.16
CA ILE A 243 -13.42 16.79 1.18
C ILE A 243 -14.59 17.79 1.28
N PRO A 244 -15.71 17.62 0.56
CA PRO A 244 -16.86 18.51 0.73
C PRO A 244 -17.40 18.54 2.16
N GLU A 245 -17.51 17.37 2.79
CA GLU A 245 -18.01 17.21 4.16
C GLU A 245 -17.03 17.82 5.17
N LEU A 246 -15.71 17.63 4.97
CA LEU A 246 -14.69 18.24 5.81
C LEU A 246 -14.70 19.77 5.73
N LEU A 247 -14.84 20.33 4.53
CA LEU A 247 -14.90 21.78 4.34
C LEU A 247 -16.19 22.39 4.92
N ALA A 248 -17.31 21.68 4.87
CA ALA A 248 -18.55 22.10 5.51
C ALA A 248 -18.45 22.04 7.04
N ALA A 249 -17.84 20.98 7.58
CA ALA A 249 -17.58 20.83 9.01
C ALA A 249 -16.61 21.90 9.52
N PHE A 250 -15.58 22.25 8.75
CA PHE A 250 -14.59 23.24 9.16
C PHE A 250 -15.20 24.64 9.36
N ASP A 251 -16.17 25.06 8.53
CA ASP A 251 -16.91 26.32 8.76
C ASP A 251 -17.61 26.31 10.11
N ALA A 252 -18.23 25.18 10.47
CA ALA A 252 -18.95 25.07 11.76
C ALA A 252 -17.96 25.01 12.95
N ILE A 253 -16.80 24.40 12.79
CA ILE A 253 -15.74 24.34 13.81
C ILE A 253 -15.18 25.72 14.13
N LEU A 254 -15.01 26.58 13.13
CA LEU A 254 -14.48 27.94 13.32
C LEU A 254 -15.39 28.86 14.14
N LEU A 255 -16.65 28.52 14.33
CA LEU A 255 -17.55 29.32 15.16
C LEU A 255 -17.16 29.30 16.65
N PRO A 256 -16.96 28.11 17.30
CA PRO A 256 -16.46 28.05 18.66
C PRO A 256 -14.91 28.09 18.74
N GLU A 257 -14.18 27.70 17.68
CA GLU A 257 -12.72 27.61 17.66
C GLU A 257 -12.10 28.47 16.53
N PRO A 258 -12.14 29.79 16.62
CA PRO A 258 -11.72 30.70 15.53
C PRO A 258 -10.21 30.65 15.24
N ALA A 259 -9.38 30.13 16.17
CA ALA A 259 -7.95 29.95 16.00
C ALA A 259 -7.59 28.63 15.30
N CYS A 260 -8.57 27.75 15.01
CA CYS A 260 -8.31 26.48 14.34
C CYS A 260 -7.90 26.66 12.86
N TRP A 261 -6.98 25.82 12.41
CA TRP A 261 -6.51 25.73 11.02
C TRP A 261 -6.89 24.40 10.40
N LEU A 262 -7.08 24.39 9.07
CA LEU A 262 -7.22 23.18 8.29
C LEU A 262 -6.00 23.03 7.36
N LEU A 263 -5.22 22.00 7.58
CA LEU A 263 -4.05 21.65 6.76
C LEU A 263 -4.39 20.49 5.82
N LEU A 264 -4.42 20.77 4.53
CA LEU A 264 -4.72 19.81 3.47
C LEU A 264 -3.43 19.45 2.73
N VAL A 265 -2.95 18.22 2.94
CA VAL A 265 -1.73 17.70 2.29
C VAL A 265 -2.10 16.74 1.19
N GLY A 266 -1.77 17.08 -0.06
CA GLY A 266 -2.08 16.26 -1.22
C GLY A 266 -2.51 17.07 -2.43
N TRP A 267 -2.94 16.39 -3.48
CA TRP A 267 -3.20 17.03 -4.78
C TRP A 267 -4.65 16.82 -5.25
N PHE A 268 -5.11 17.72 -6.11
CA PHE A 268 -6.38 17.55 -6.81
C PHE A 268 -6.26 16.47 -7.89
N ASP A 269 -7.04 15.41 -7.77
CA ASP A 269 -7.15 14.40 -8.83
C ASP A 269 -8.14 14.87 -9.91
N ALA A 270 -7.78 14.66 -11.16
CA ALA A 270 -8.64 14.98 -12.31
C ALA A 270 -9.57 13.80 -12.72
N ALA A 271 -9.64 12.74 -11.91
CA ALA A 271 -10.45 11.56 -12.17
C ALA A 271 -11.96 11.84 -11.99
N GLU A 272 -12.76 10.78 -12.16
CA GLU A 272 -14.22 10.80 -12.07
C GLU A 272 -14.77 11.38 -10.74
N ASP A 273 -14.00 11.18 -9.64
CA ASP A 273 -14.31 11.70 -8.30
C ASP A 273 -13.70 13.09 -8.05
N ALA A 274 -13.34 13.84 -9.13
CA ALA A 274 -12.73 15.15 -9.03
C ALA A 274 -13.55 16.12 -8.17
N LEU A 275 -12.82 16.93 -7.38
CA LEU A 275 -13.45 17.95 -6.55
C LEU A 275 -13.99 19.09 -7.42
N GLU A 276 -15.22 19.50 -7.17
CA GLU A 276 -15.88 20.58 -7.89
C GLU A 276 -15.15 21.92 -7.73
N VAL A 277 -15.27 22.80 -8.74
CA VAL A 277 -14.58 24.09 -8.78
C VAL A 277 -14.88 24.96 -7.54
N ARG A 278 -16.12 24.94 -7.04
CA ARG A 278 -16.50 25.70 -5.82
C ARG A 278 -15.68 25.33 -4.59
N TRP A 279 -15.39 24.05 -4.40
CA TRP A 279 -14.60 23.57 -3.27
C TRP A 279 -13.10 23.89 -3.43
N ARG A 280 -12.58 23.78 -4.64
CA ARG A 280 -11.19 24.19 -4.94
C ARG A 280 -11.01 25.69 -4.69
N ARG A 281 -12.00 26.50 -5.09
CA ARG A 281 -12.00 27.95 -4.83
C ARG A 281 -12.03 28.23 -3.33
N LYS A 282 -12.92 27.57 -2.57
CA LYS A 282 -12.98 27.69 -1.11
C LYS A 282 -11.62 27.38 -0.47
N ILE A 283 -10.96 26.27 -0.86
CA ILE A 283 -9.63 25.90 -0.36
C ILE A 283 -8.61 27.01 -0.65
N ALA A 284 -8.63 27.59 -1.83
CA ALA A 284 -7.65 28.61 -2.24
C ALA A 284 -7.85 29.97 -1.55
N GLU A 285 -9.11 30.36 -1.29
CA GLU A 285 -9.46 31.70 -0.81
C GLU A 285 -9.62 31.78 0.72
N HIS A 286 -9.79 30.64 1.41
CA HIS A 286 -10.11 30.65 2.83
C HIS A 286 -8.86 30.96 3.69
N PRO A 287 -8.91 31.99 4.59
CA PRO A 287 -7.72 32.45 5.33
C PRO A 287 -7.13 31.43 6.30
N ARG A 288 -7.94 30.49 6.82
CA ARG A 288 -7.53 29.45 7.79
C ARG A 288 -7.30 28.07 7.15
N ILE A 289 -7.30 27.96 5.83
CA ILE A 289 -6.96 26.71 5.12
C ILE A 289 -5.57 26.83 4.52
N ARG A 290 -4.76 25.80 4.69
CA ARG A 290 -3.47 25.65 4.02
C ARG A 290 -3.49 24.39 3.18
N HIS A 291 -3.24 24.54 1.89
CA HIS A 291 -3.15 23.43 0.92
C HIS A 291 -1.76 23.39 0.34
N THR A 292 -1.09 22.24 0.48
CA THR A 292 0.33 22.09 0.08
C THR A 292 0.50 21.63 -1.36
N GLY A 293 -0.53 21.03 -1.98
CA GLY A 293 -0.33 20.22 -3.17
C GLY A 293 0.39 18.90 -2.84
N PHE A 294 0.94 18.27 -3.88
CA PHE A 294 1.76 17.07 -3.70
C PHE A 294 3.07 17.43 -2.98
N VAL A 295 3.42 16.67 -1.97
CA VAL A 295 4.69 16.76 -1.25
C VAL A 295 5.44 15.44 -1.35
N PRO A 296 6.76 15.45 -1.59
CA PRO A 296 7.57 14.23 -1.66
C PRO A 296 7.66 13.48 -0.31
N ASP A 297 7.67 14.24 0.79
CA ASP A 297 7.68 13.72 2.15
C ASP A 297 6.56 14.33 2.98
N VAL A 298 5.62 13.48 3.40
CA VAL A 298 4.45 13.90 4.19
C VAL A 298 4.72 13.88 5.71
N ALA A 299 5.76 13.20 6.17
CA ALA A 299 6.03 13.01 7.60
C ALA A 299 6.17 14.34 8.39
N PRO A 300 6.86 15.39 7.90
CA PRO A 300 6.90 16.69 8.59
C PRO A 300 5.54 17.36 8.76
N TYR A 301 4.61 17.08 7.85
CA TYR A 301 3.26 17.68 7.89
C TYR A 301 2.36 17.01 8.91
N TYR A 302 2.50 15.71 9.17
CA TYR A 302 1.81 15.07 10.29
C TYR A 302 2.18 15.74 11.62
N ARG A 303 3.46 16.03 11.85
CA ARG A 303 3.91 16.75 13.05
C ARG A 303 3.35 18.16 13.19
N ALA A 304 2.78 18.71 12.13
CA ALA A 304 2.08 20.01 12.17
C ALA A 304 0.60 19.89 12.57
N MET A 305 0.04 18.69 12.60
CA MET A 305 -1.37 18.43 12.89
C MET A 305 -1.56 18.08 14.37
N ASP A 306 -2.69 18.46 14.94
CA ASP A 306 -3.15 18.04 16.27
C ASP A 306 -4.14 16.87 16.19
N VAL A 307 -4.89 16.78 15.09
CA VAL A 307 -5.85 15.70 14.79
C VAL A 307 -5.82 15.45 13.29
N LEU A 308 -5.73 14.18 12.87
CA LEU A 308 -6.00 13.82 11.48
C LEU A 308 -7.48 13.52 11.28
N VAL A 309 -8.10 14.11 10.24
CA VAL A 309 -9.47 13.83 9.83
C VAL A 309 -9.48 13.21 8.44
N LEU A 310 -9.92 11.95 8.33
CA LEU A 310 -10.08 11.23 7.06
C LEU A 310 -11.56 10.81 6.90
N PRO A 311 -12.44 11.70 6.43
CA PRO A 311 -13.88 11.44 6.35
C PRO A 311 -14.26 10.68 5.07
N THR A 312 -13.48 9.68 4.74
CA THR A 312 -13.57 8.91 3.48
C THR A 312 -14.87 8.11 3.38
N HIS A 313 -15.38 7.97 2.17
CA HIS A 313 -16.57 7.15 1.91
C HIS A 313 -16.23 5.65 1.76
N ARG A 314 -14.99 5.32 1.44
CA ARG A 314 -14.48 3.94 1.27
C ARG A 314 -12.96 3.92 1.25
N GLU A 315 -12.39 2.84 1.72
CA GLU A 315 -10.95 2.53 1.65
C GLU A 315 -10.72 1.03 1.41
N GLY A 316 -9.46 0.66 1.15
CA GLY A 316 -9.03 -0.72 1.29
C GLY A 316 -8.41 -0.95 2.66
N PHE A 317 -7.45 -0.08 3.00
CA PHE A 317 -6.85 0.17 4.31
C PHE A 317 -6.07 1.49 4.18
N PRO A 318 -6.44 2.56 4.90
CA PRO A 318 -5.83 3.87 4.72
C PRO A 318 -4.49 4.00 5.44
N ASN A 319 -3.38 3.92 4.70
CA ASN A 319 -2.04 4.10 5.29
C ASN A 319 -1.88 5.45 5.99
N VAL A 320 -2.53 6.51 5.50
CA VAL A 320 -2.48 7.85 6.11
C VAL A 320 -2.95 7.87 7.57
N VAL A 321 -3.87 6.96 7.94
CA VAL A 321 -4.31 6.77 9.33
C VAL A 321 -3.19 6.15 10.17
N LEU A 322 -2.52 5.11 9.64
CA LEU A 322 -1.39 4.49 10.33
C LEU A 322 -0.20 5.45 10.45
N GLU A 323 0.07 6.26 9.42
CA GLU A 323 1.14 7.26 9.40
C GLU A 323 0.90 8.34 10.46
N ALA A 324 -0.33 8.85 10.58
CA ALA A 324 -0.72 9.80 11.62
C ALA A 324 -0.62 9.19 13.01
N SER A 325 -1.16 7.98 13.21
CA SER A 325 -1.09 7.27 14.48
C SER A 325 0.37 6.99 14.88
N ALA A 326 1.24 6.58 13.93
CA ALA A 326 2.68 6.41 14.16
C ALA A 326 3.36 7.72 14.57
N SER A 327 2.87 8.87 14.05
CA SER A 327 3.32 10.21 14.43
C SER A 327 2.76 10.69 15.78
N GLY A 328 1.97 9.87 16.48
CA GLY A 328 1.39 10.18 17.79
C GLY A 328 0.16 11.09 17.72
N ILE A 329 -0.55 11.13 16.58
CA ILE A 329 -1.69 12.00 16.33
C ILE A 329 -2.97 11.16 16.37
N PRO A 330 -4.00 11.57 17.16
CA PRO A 330 -5.30 10.93 17.14
C PRO A 330 -6.00 11.13 15.79
N VAL A 331 -6.81 10.15 15.42
CA VAL A 331 -7.46 10.13 14.11
C VAL A 331 -8.98 10.15 14.24
N ILE A 332 -9.64 10.94 13.40
CA ILE A 332 -11.07 10.83 13.13
C ILE A 332 -11.23 10.22 11.75
N THR A 333 -11.90 9.08 11.64
CA THR A 333 -12.21 8.46 10.35
C THR A 333 -13.62 7.86 10.38
N THR A 334 -14.06 7.29 9.26
CA THR A 334 -15.42 6.81 9.11
C THR A 334 -15.55 5.31 9.37
N GLU A 335 -16.77 4.86 9.67
CA GLU A 335 -17.13 3.44 9.76
C GLU A 335 -17.15 2.72 8.40
N SER A 336 -16.68 3.37 7.34
CA SER A 336 -16.63 2.80 6.00
C SER A 336 -15.65 1.63 5.90
N THR A 337 -15.87 0.78 4.90
CA THR A 337 -15.01 -0.37 4.59
C THR A 337 -13.54 0.05 4.53
N GLY A 338 -12.68 -0.69 5.21
CA GLY A 338 -11.24 -0.46 5.29
C GLY A 338 -10.83 0.68 6.21
N ALA A 339 -11.60 1.76 6.32
CA ALA A 339 -11.26 2.89 7.20
C ALA A 339 -11.46 2.50 8.67
N ARG A 340 -12.55 1.82 9.00
CA ARG A 340 -12.85 1.37 10.37
C ARG A 340 -11.82 0.40 10.94
N ASP A 341 -11.11 -0.35 10.09
CA ASP A 341 -10.10 -1.32 10.54
C ASP A 341 -8.76 -0.66 10.91
N ALA A 342 -8.58 0.60 10.51
CA ALA A 342 -7.35 1.35 10.77
C ALA A 342 -7.37 2.13 12.09
N VAL A 343 -8.44 2.01 12.90
CA VAL A 343 -8.62 2.68 14.19
C VAL A 343 -9.24 1.73 15.20
N LEU A 344 -8.72 1.71 16.42
CA LEU A 344 -9.43 1.16 17.58
C LEU A 344 -10.31 2.27 18.16
N ALA A 345 -11.63 2.14 17.95
CA ALA A 345 -12.61 3.17 18.35
C ALA A 345 -12.45 3.54 19.82
N GLU A 346 -12.50 4.83 20.17
CA GLU A 346 -12.34 5.44 21.50
C GLU A 346 -10.96 5.19 22.16
N VAL A 347 -10.08 4.43 21.51
CA VAL A 347 -8.73 4.12 22.02
C VAL A 347 -7.66 4.86 21.24
N THR A 348 -7.63 4.69 19.90
CA THR A 348 -6.62 5.30 19.02
C THR A 348 -7.18 6.45 18.18
N GLY A 349 -8.50 6.62 18.19
CA GLY A 349 -9.22 7.65 17.44
C GLY A 349 -10.73 7.49 17.53
N LEU A 350 -11.44 8.30 16.77
CA LEU A 350 -12.91 8.31 16.72
C LEU A 350 -13.41 7.77 15.37
N LEU A 351 -14.45 6.93 15.42
CA LEU A 351 -15.18 6.47 14.25
C LEU A 351 -16.50 7.24 14.12
N ILE A 352 -16.75 7.78 12.93
CA ILE A 352 -17.96 8.56 12.63
C ILE A 352 -18.72 7.97 11.44
N PRO A 353 -20.02 8.20 11.31
CA PRO A 353 -20.76 7.83 10.12
C PRO A 353 -20.19 8.53 8.87
N PRO A 354 -20.07 7.83 7.72
CA PRO A 354 -19.61 8.44 6.48
C PRO A 354 -20.62 9.48 5.96
N VAL A 355 -20.15 10.43 5.13
CA VAL A 355 -20.96 11.47 4.49
C VAL A 355 -21.73 12.33 5.52
N ASN A 356 -21.13 12.65 6.66
CA ASN A 356 -21.78 13.36 7.75
C ASN A 356 -20.88 14.49 8.30
N SER A 357 -21.11 15.72 7.80
CA SER A 357 -20.32 16.88 8.26
C SER A 357 -20.59 17.26 9.72
N ALA A 358 -21.80 17.02 10.25
CA ALA A 358 -22.11 17.29 11.66
C ALA A 358 -21.30 16.36 12.58
N ALA A 359 -21.21 15.08 12.25
CA ALA A 359 -20.37 14.12 13.01
C ALA A 359 -18.87 14.48 12.94
N ILE A 360 -18.38 14.97 11.79
CA ILE A 360 -17.01 15.49 11.69
C ILE A 360 -16.83 16.69 12.63
N THR A 361 -17.79 17.63 12.67
CA THR A 361 -17.73 18.80 13.54
C THR A 361 -17.68 18.39 15.00
N GLU A 362 -18.60 17.52 15.45
CA GLU A 362 -18.70 17.05 16.82
C GLU A 362 -17.43 16.36 17.28
N ALA A 363 -16.96 15.36 16.55
CA ALA A 363 -15.74 14.63 16.85
C ALA A 363 -14.49 15.52 16.83
N SER A 364 -14.44 16.50 15.92
CA SER A 364 -13.33 17.46 15.86
C SER A 364 -13.32 18.37 17.08
N LEU A 365 -14.46 18.95 17.45
CA LEU A 365 -14.56 19.82 18.64
C LEU A 365 -14.26 19.06 19.93
N GLU A 366 -14.69 17.81 20.04
CA GLU A 366 -14.35 16.95 21.16
C GLU A 366 -12.82 16.80 21.34
N LEU A 367 -12.12 16.46 20.27
CA LEU A 367 -10.66 16.30 20.33
C LEU A 367 -9.93 17.64 20.42
N LEU A 368 -10.40 18.72 19.79
CA LEU A 368 -9.79 20.05 19.91
C LEU A 368 -9.93 20.60 21.33
N GLY A 369 -11.06 20.34 22.00
CA GLY A 369 -11.32 20.81 23.37
C GLY A 369 -10.59 20.04 24.48
N ASP A 370 -10.11 18.81 24.21
CA ASP A 370 -9.49 17.94 25.23
C ASP A 370 -8.05 17.53 24.84
N ALA A 371 -7.06 18.31 25.26
CA ALA A 371 -5.64 18.02 25.03
C ALA A 371 -5.19 16.71 25.67
N THR A 372 -5.76 16.33 26.80
CA THR A 372 -5.44 15.08 27.50
C THR A 372 -5.94 13.87 26.70
N LYS A 373 -7.18 13.95 26.19
CA LYS A 373 -7.75 12.90 25.30
C LYS A 373 -6.91 12.79 24.02
N ARG A 374 -6.57 13.91 23.37
CA ARG A 374 -5.69 13.90 22.18
C ARG A 374 -4.37 13.19 22.44
N LYS A 375 -3.68 13.55 23.51
CA LYS A 375 -2.39 12.95 23.88
C LYS A 375 -2.52 11.44 24.13
N ARG A 376 -3.50 11.05 24.96
CA ARG A 376 -3.75 9.63 25.28
C ARG A 376 -4.04 8.81 24.03
N MET A 377 -4.93 9.29 23.14
CA MET A 377 -5.28 8.58 21.91
C MET A 377 -4.10 8.52 20.93
N GLY A 378 -3.32 9.57 20.81
CA GLY A 378 -2.12 9.60 19.97
C GLY A 378 -1.05 8.61 20.43
N GLU A 379 -0.76 8.56 21.75
CA GLU A 379 0.16 7.58 22.34
C GLU A 379 -0.31 6.14 22.15
N ALA A 380 -1.60 5.87 22.38
CA ALA A 380 -2.20 4.56 22.15
C ALA A 380 -2.16 4.17 20.65
N GLY A 381 -2.43 5.11 19.76
CA GLY A 381 -2.35 4.91 18.33
C GLY A 381 -0.95 4.52 17.86
N ARG A 382 0.07 5.24 18.35
CA ARG A 382 1.47 4.89 18.06
C ARG A 382 1.84 3.50 18.57
N ALA A 383 1.51 3.18 19.82
CA ALA A 383 1.80 1.87 20.40
C ALA A 383 1.18 0.75 19.57
N TRP A 384 -0.09 0.91 19.19
CA TRP A 384 -0.82 -0.06 18.36
C TRP A 384 -0.22 -0.25 16.97
N VAL A 385 0.22 0.86 16.31
CA VAL A 385 0.86 0.79 14.99
C VAL A 385 2.23 0.12 15.07
N VAL A 386 3.05 0.45 16.07
CA VAL A 386 4.37 -0.15 16.29
C VAL A 386 4.24 -1.67 16.55
N GLU A 387 3.23 -2.09 17.30
CA GLU A 387 3.00 -3.51 17.59
C GLU A 387 2.56 -4.29 16.34
N ARG A 388 1.66 -3.75 15.52
CA ARG A 388 0.93 -4.52 14.50
C ARG A 388 1.29 -4.20 13.06
N TYR A 389 1.63 -2.93 12.78
CA TYR A 389 1.77 -2.42 11.42
C TYR A 389 3.18 -1.92 11.09
N LEU A 390 4.18 -2.32 11.89
CA LEU A 390 5.57 -2.03 11.57
C LEU A 390 5.87 -2.54 10.15
N GLN A 391 6.47 -1.68 9.31
CA GLN A 391 6.69 -1.97 7.89
C GLN A 391 7.41 -3.29 7.66
N GLU A 392 8.48 -3.55 8.40
CA GLU A 392 9.25 -4.78 8.28
C GLU A 392 8.41 -6.03 8.56
N ARG A 393 7.54 -5.99 9.55
CA ARG A 393 6.62 -7.08 9.90
C ARG A 393 5.63 -7.35 8.76
N VAL A 394 4.97 -6.30 8.25
CA VAL A 394 3.96 -6.44 7.18
C VAL A 394 4.60 -6.91 5.87
N LEU A 395 5.78 -6.41 5.54
CA LEU A 395 6.53 -6.85 4.37
C LEU A 395 7.06 -8.27 4.53
N GLY A 396 7.50 -8.67 5.73
CA GLY A 396 7.88 -10.04 6.06
C GLY A 396 6.74 -11.03 5.80
N LEU A 397 5.54 -10.73 6.30
CA LEU A 397 4.33 -11.56 6.05
C LEU A 397 4.01 -11.68 4.55
N ALA A 398 4.20 -10.61 3.78
CA ALA A 398 4.01 -10.67 2.32
C ALA A 398 5.05 -11.58 1.65
N VAL A 399 6.32 -11.50 2.06
CA VAL A 399 7.39 -12.38 1.55
C VAL A 399 7.11 -13.85 1.89
N GLU A 400 6.73 -14.15 3.13
CA GLU A 400 6.37 -15.49 3.58
C GLU A 400 5.20 -16.06 2.77
N PHE A 401 4.16 -15.27 2.56
CA PHE A 401 3.01 -15.65 1.73
C PHE A 401 3.44 -16.05 0.31
N TYR A 402 4.23 -15.22 -0.38
CA TYR A 402 4.65 -15.58 -1.74
C TYR A 402 5.64 -16.76 -1.78
N ARG A 403 6.45 -16.95 -0.75
CA ARG A 403 7.30 -18.16 -0.61
C ARG A 403 6.46 -19.42 -0.43
N SER A 404 5.39 -19.38 0.37
CA SER A 404 4.51 -20.55 0.54
C SER A 404 3.87 -20.99 -0.78
N LEU A 405 3.45 -20.04 -1.64
CA LEU A 405 2.94 -20.35 -2.97
C LEU A 405 3.98 -21.09 -3.85
N VAL A 406 5.26 -20.70 -3.73
CA VAL A 406 6.36 -21.36 -4.45
C VAL A 406 6.59 -22.79 -3.96
N GLU A 407 6.51 -23.00 -2.65
CA GLU A 407 6.68 -24.33 -2.06
C GLU A 407 5.59 -25.31 -2.52
N GLU A 408 4.35 -24.83 -2.65
CA GLU A 408 3.25 -25.61 -3.22
C GLU A 408 3.55 -26.07 -4.65
N LEU A 409 4.14 -25.18 -5.50
CA LEU A 409 4.57 -25.55 -6.86
C LEU A 409 5.62 -26.66 -6.85
N ARG A 410 6.60 -26.57 -5.96
CA ARG A 410 7.68 -27.54 -5.86
C ARG A 410 7.16 -28.92 -5.42
N LYS A 411 6.25 -28.96 -4.45
CA LYS A 411 5.61 -30.19 -3.96
C LYS A 411 4.74 -30.83 -5.06
N GLY A 412 3.96 -30.04 -5.79
CA GLY A 412 3.12 -30.51 -6.90
C GLY A 412 3.90 -31.02 -8.13
N ALA A 413 5.12 -30.51 -8.34
CA ALA A 413 6.02 -30.95 -9.42
C ALA A 413 6.80 -32.24 -9.09
N GLY A 414 7.05 -32.50 -7.81
CA GLY A 414 7.77 -33.72 -7.35
C GLY A 414 6.87 -34.95 -7.19
N GLY A 415 5.56 -34.83 -7.36
CA GLY A 415 4.57 -35.90 -7.23
C GLY A 415 4.00 -36.43 -8.55
N ARG A 416 4.60 -36.04 -9.69
CA ARG A 416 4.19 -36.55 -11.02
C ARG A 416 5.25 -37.40 -11.67
#